data_0e0a1c116eaa8618e78859ba151576c9
#
_entry.id   0e0a1c116eaa8618e78859ba151576c9
#
_cell.length_a   1.000
_cell.length_b   1.000
_cell.length_c   1.000
_cell.angle_alpha   90.00
_cell.angle_beta   90.00
_cell.angle_gamma   90.00
#
_symmetry.space_group_name_H-M   'P 1'
#
loop_
_entity.id
_entity.type
_entity.pdbx_description
1 polymer ?
#
loop_
_entity_poly.entity_id
_entity_poly.type
_entity_poly.pdbx_seq_one_letter_code
_entity_poly.pdbx_strand_id
1 'polypeptide(L)'
;MICCAGPRIVRRFSIGGTILKEQEQKKHRSGRRLFKGLLFLAACGLVMAIVVYTPIFTLQRVEVSGTSYLTKEQICEIGRIHTGEPLFQLQTDAVAQNLMHDLRIESAVVRRRLPDRLEIEVVERKPVATVACDYGYLDLDRSGTVIAAYRALDSVPIPLITGMEVKGLYLGDEVTDENVKKVLYFLNQIDAEALNQISEVNIANPEAVVAYANSSVQIRLGKLDRLDEKAVLTADFVKSLKTSRHAIDYVDFSYEAPFIKLKDFNPDLEKADGKS
;
A
#
# COMPACT_ATOMS: atom_id res chain seq x y z
N MET A 1 72.35 -31.37 -87.86
CA MET A 1 73.54 -32.01 -87.34
C MET A 1 73.71 -31.71 -85.86
N ILE A 2 73.71 -32.81 -85.04
CA ILE A 2 74.24 -32.96 -83.71
C ILE A 2 73.66 -32.05 -82.58
N CYS A 3 72.71 -32.55 -81.91
CA CYS A 3 72.54 -33.03 -80.58
C CYS A 3 73.57 -32.61 -79.51
N CYS A 4 73.16 -32.01 -78.45
CA CYS A 4 73.67 -32.30 -77.15
C CYS A 4 72.57 -32.05 -76.07
N ALA A 5 72.19 -33.11 -75.41
CA ALA A 5 71.26 -33.12 -74.25
C ALA A 5 72.02 -32.72 -72.98
N GLY A 6 71.54 -31.87 -72.21
CA GLY A 6 72.01 -31.57 -70.82
C GLY A 6 71.00 -32.02 -69.76
N PRO A 7 71.43 -32.53 -68.61
CA PRO A 7 70.58 -33.15 -67.62
C PRO A 7 69.69 -32.22 -66.83
N ARG A 8 68.40 -32.57 -66.64
CA ARG A 8 67.42 -31.92 -65.75
C ARG A 8 67.79 -32.18 -64.27
N ILE A 9 68.13 -31.11 -63.57
CA ILE A 9 68.18 -31.14 -62.07
C ILE A 9 66.80 -31.07 -61.54
N VAL A 10 66.37 -32.21 -60.90
CA VAL A 10 65.10 -32.28 -60.16
C VAL A 10 65.34 -31.58 -58.82
N ARG A 11 64.80 -30.37 -58.68
CA ARG A 11 64.68 -29.71 -57.35
C ARG A 11 63.53 -30.37 -56.57
N ARG A 12 63.87 -31.14 -55.51
CA ARG A 12 62.92 -31.59 -54.49
C ARG A 12 62.44 -30.34 -53.73
N PHE A 13 61.22 -29.95 -53.95
CA PHE A 13 60.54 -29.00 -53.12
C PHE A 13 60.07 -29.68 -51.80
N SER A 14 60.73 -29.37 -50.70
CA SER A 14 60.32 -29.78 -49.38
C SER A 14 59.24 -28.83 -48.88
N ILE A 15 57.94 -29.09 -49.17
CA ILE A 15 56.81 -28.24 -48.82
C ILE A 15 56.17 -28.68 -47.45
N GLY A 16 56.70 -29.76 -46.80
CA GLY A 16 56.01 -30.31 -45.62
C GLY A 16 56.32 -29.71 -44.27
N GLY A 17 57.46 -29.02 -44.09
CA GLY A 17 57.89 -28.61 -42.76
C GLY A 17 57.33 -27.27 -42.23
N THR A 18 56.98 -26.34 -43.11
CA THR A 18 56.62 -25.00 -42.74
C THR A 18 55.11 -24.87 -42.36
N ILE A 19 54.25 -25.68 -43.01
CA ILE A 19 52.82 -25.63 -42.78
C ILE A 19 52.45 -26.24 -41.39
N LEU A 20 53.14 -27.31 -40.98
CA LEU A 20 52.89 -27.96 -39.69
C LEU A 20 53.35 -27.10 -38.51
N LYS A 21 54.41 -26.32 -38.62
CA LYS A 21 54.86 -25.41 -37.56
C LYS A 21 53.93 -24.21 -37.41
N GLU A 22 53.33 -23.72 -38.48
CA GLU A 22 52.38 -22.60 -38.45
C GLU A 22 51.04 -22.99 -37.83
N GLN A 23 50.60 -24.22 -38.07
CA GLN A 23 49.37 -24.76 -37.44
C GLN A 23 49.54 -25.01 -35.96
N GLU A 24 50.66 -25.52 -35.47
CA GLU A 24 50.93 -25.71 -34.05
C GLU A 24 51.07 -24.37 -33.32
N GLN A 25 51.69 -23.36 -33.90
CA GLN A 25 51.76 -22.02 -33.29
C GLN A 25 50.43 -21.32 -33.19
N LYS A 26 49.52 -21.48 -34.17
CA LYS A 26 48.15 -20.91 -34.11
C LYS A 26 47.31 -21.59 -33.04
N LYS A 27 47.40 -22.93 -32.86
CA LYS A 27 46.69 -23.68 -31.86
C LYS A 27 47.11 -23.31 -30.42
N HIS A 28 48.40 -23.11 -30.20
CA HIS A 28 48.94 -22.69 -28.89
C HIS A 28 48.60 -21.24 -28.55
N ARG A 29 48.50 -20.36 -29.52
CA ARG A 29 48.12 -18.94 -29.31
C ARG A 29 46.62 -18.78 -29.02
N SER A 30 45.76 -19.62 -29.62
CA SER A 30 44.33 -19.61 -29.37
C SER A 30 43.99 -20.10 -27.92
N GLY A 31 44.61 -21.18 -27.48
CA GLY A 31 44.44 -21.71 -26.13
C GLY A 31 44.86 -20.71 -25.03
N ARG A 32 46.00 -20.00 -25.27
CA ARG A 32 46.45 -18.98 -24.32
C ARG A 32 45.54 -17.77 -24.24
N ARG A 33 44.89 -17.38 -25.35
CA ARG A 33 43.88 -16.28 -25.36
C ARG A 33 42.59 -16.69 -24.63
N LEU A 34 42.12 -17.89 -24.83
CA LEU A 34 40.96 -18.47 -24.11
C LEU A 34 41.26 -18.61 -22.60
N PHE A 35 42.48 -19.09 -22.25
CA PHE A 35 42.87 -19.17 -20.84
C PHE A 35 42.97 -17.81 -20.17
N LYS A 36 43.54 -16.80 -20.85
CA LYS A 36 43.55 -15.43 -20.34
C LYS A 36 42.16 -14.82 -20.21
N GLY A 37 41.25 -15.10 -21.14
CA GLY A 37 39.83 -14.70 -21.04
C GLY A 37 39.13 -15.34 -19.83
N LEU A 38 39.34 -16.65 -19.62
CA LEU A 38 38.77 -17.37 -18.47
C LEU A 38 39.32 -16.84 -17.15
N LEU A 39 40.66 -16.60 -17.10
CA LEU A 39 41.31 -16.02 -15.91
C LEU A 39 40.79 -14.62 -15.60
N PHE A 40 40.59 -13.81 -16.63
CA PHE A 40 40.00 -12.46 -16.48
C PHE A 40 38.56 -12.53 -15.94
N LEU A 41 37.72 -13.43 -16.48
CA LEU A 41 36.36 -13.64 -15.98
C LEU A 41 36.38 -14.14 -14.52
N ALA A 42 37.26 -15.06 -14.17
CA ALA A 42 37.43 -15.52 -12.80
C ALA A 42 37.88 -14.40 -11.84
N ALA A 43 38.82 -13.57 -12.28
CA ALA A 43 39.25 -12.39 -11.51
C ALA A 43 38.12 -11.36 -11.34
N CYS A 44 37.36 -11.06 -12.38
CA CYS A 44 36.20 -10.20 -12.30
C CYS A 44 35.14 -10.78 -11.35
N GLY A 45 34.87 -12.08 -11.41
CA GLY A 45 33.95 -12.77 -10.50
C GLY A 45 34.43 -12.70 -9.04
N LEU A 46 35.74 -12.88 -8.80
CA LEU A 46 36.31 -12.76 -7.47
C LEU A 46 36.20 -11.33 -6.92
N VAL A 47 36.53 -10.33 -7.74
CA VAL A 47 36.38 -8.91 -7.36
C VAL A 47 34.92 -8.59 -7.05
N MET A 48 33.99 -9.05 -7.89
CA MET A 48 32.55 -8.87 -7.67
C MET A 48 32.10 -9.53 -6.36
N ALA A 49 32.54 -10.75 -6.07
CA ALA A 49 32.25 -11.44 -4.82
C ALA A 49 32.82 -10.67 -3.61
N ILE A 50 34.04 -10.20 -3.67
CA ILE A 50 34.65 -9.38 -2.61
C ILE A 50 33.82 -8.10 -2.38
N VAL A 51 33.42 -7.41 -3.43
CA VAL A 51 32.62 -6.19 -3.34
C VAL A 51 31.27 -6.44 -2.68
N VAL A 52 30.58 -7.52 -3.08
CA VAL A 52 29.24 -7.88 -2.52
C VAL A 52 29.32 -8.26 -1.04
N TYR A 53 30.42 -8.91 -0.61
CA TYR A 53 30.60 -9.33 0.79
C TYR A 53 31.38 -8.32 1.65
N THR A 54 31.77 -7.16 1.11
CA THR A 54 32.42 -6.11 1.90
C THR A 54 31.40 -5.44 2.84
N PRO A 55 31.79 -4.96 4.03
CA PRO A 55 30.91 -4.25 4.95
C PRO A 55 30.29 -2.95 4.39
N ILE A 56 30.71 -2.51 3.20
CA ILE A 56 30.14 -1.36 2.47
C ILE A 56 28.68 -1.62 2.06
N PHE A 57 28.32 -2.88 1.77
CA PHE A 57 26.98 -3.30 1.35
C PHE A 57 26.20 -4.01 2.47
N THR A 58 26.50 -3.70 3.71
CA THR A 58 25.68 -4.13 4.86
C THR A 58 24.64 -3.07 5.18
N LEU A 59 23.46 -3.51 5.60
CA LEU A 59 22.38 -2.63 6.02
C LEU A 59 22.78 -1.85 7.28
N GLN A 60 23.00 -0.55 7.12
CA GLN A 60 23.29 0.36 8.24
C GLN A 60 22.10 1.26 8.58
N ARG A 61 21.31 1.62 7.58
CA ARG A 61 20.21 2.58 7.75
C ARG A 61 18.91 2.04 7.15
N VAL A 62 17.85 2.14 7.91
CA VAL A 62 16.49 1.90 7.46
C VAL A 62 15.76 3.24 7.46
N GLU A 63 15.23 3.63 6.31
CA GLU A 63 14.43 4.83 6.14
C GLU A 63 12.97 4.37 5.99
N VAL A 64 12.10 4.79 6.92
CA VAL A 64 10.68 4.45 6.92
C VAL A 64 9.87 5.71 6.66
N SER A 65 8.89 5.61 5.76
CA SER A 65 7.99 6.71 5.41
C SER A 65 6.54 6.21 5.33
N GLY A 66 5.58 7.14 5.49
CA GLY A 66 4.14 6.86 5.39
C GLY A 66 3.51 6.36 6.68
N THR A 67 4.26 6.29 7.79
CA THR A 67 3.74 5.91 9.11
C THR A 67 3.25 7.12 9.88
N SER A 68 2.15 6.95 10.62
CA SER A 68 1.58 7.95 11.54
C SER A 68 1.56 7.45 12.99
N TYR A 69 1.34 6.16 13.19
CA TYR A 69 1.19 5.51 14.49
C TYR A 69 2.31 4.50 14.78
N LEU A 70 2.83 3.83 13.74
CA LEU A 70 3.89 2.84 13.89
C LEU A 70 5.25 3.51 13.93
N THR A 71 6.08 3.12 14.91
CA THR A 71 7.46 3.60 14.98
C THR A 71 8.36 2.82 14.04
N LYS A 72 9.50 3.40 13.70
CA LYS A 72 10.53 2.74 12.88
C LYS A 72 10.97 1.40 13.48
N GLU A 73 11.13 1.35 14.80
CA GLU A 73 11.55 0.17 15.54
C GLU A 73 10.53 -0.94 15.40
N GLN A 74 9.23 -0.64 15.50
CA GLN A 74 8.14 -1.59 15.29
C GLN A 74 8.12 -2.12 13.86
N ILE A 75 8.31 -1.25 12.87
CA ILE A 75 8.41 -1.66 11.45
C ILE A 75 9.58 -2.62 11.23
N CYS A 76 10.75 -2.33 11.83
CA CYS A 76 11.90 -3.22 11.74
C CYS A 76 11.65 -4.58 12.42
N GLU A 77 10.96 -4.58 13.56
CA GLU A 77 10.60 -5.81 14.28
C GLU A 77 9.61 -6.67 13.49
N ILE A 78 8.52 -6.08 13.00
CA ILE A 78 7.50 -6.76 12.16
C ILE A 78 8.15 -7.32 10.89
N GLY A 79 8.97 -6.49 10.20
CA GLY A 79 9.68 -6.86 8.98
C GLY A 79 10.81 -7.86 9.20
N ARG A 80 11.18 -8.15 10.47
CA ARG A 80 12.35 -8.98 10.86
C ARG A 80 13.64 -8.47 10.23
N ILE A 81 13.87 -7.17 10.31
CA ILE A 81 15.00 -6.49 9.69
C ILE A 81 16.06 -6.25 10.76
N HIS A 82 17.27 -6.75 10.51
CA HIS A 82 18.41 -6.54 11.40
C HIS A 82 19.50 -5.71 10.72
N THR A 83 19.99 -4.71 11.41
CA THR A 83 21.15 -3.94 10.94
C THR A 83 22.40 -4.82 10.96
N GLY A 84 23.29 -4.63 9.98
CA GLY A 84 24.51 -5.42 9.83
C GLY A 84 24.37 -6.62 8.88
N GLU A 85 23.18 -6.94 8.41
CA GLU A 85 22.99 -8.00 7.40
C GLU A 85 23.44 -7.53 6.00
N PRO A 86 23.98 -8.43 5.15
CA PRO A 86 24.31 -8.09 3.77
C PRO A 86 23.06 -7.68 3.00
N LEU A 87 23.05 -6.45 2.46
CA LEU A 87 21.90 -5.86 1.80
C LEU A 87 21.37 -6.69 0.61
N PHE A 88 22.27 -7.41 -0.08
CA PHE A 88 21.90 -8.26 -1.22
C PHE A 88 21.25 -9.59 -0.81
N GLN A 89 21.46 -10.06 0.43
CA GLN A 89 20.82 -11.29 0.94
C GLN A 89 19.44 -11.02 1.51
N LEU A 90 19.12 -9.78 1.87
CA LEU A 90 17.83 -9.39 2.40
C LEU A 90 16.77 -9.49 1.29
N GLN A 91 15.79 -10.36 1.47
CA GLN A 91 14.70 -10.55 0.51
C GLN A 91 13.64 -9.46 0.73
N THR A 92 13.65 -8.41 -0.08
CA THR A 92 12.71 -7.27 0.03
C THR A 92 11.25 -7.68 -0.03
N ASP A 93 10.92 -8.69 -0.87
CA ASP A 93 9.56 -9.18 -1.01
C ASP A 93 9.08 -9.93 0.25
N ALA A 94 9.97 -10.70 0.88
CA ALA A 94 9.67 -11.37 2.15
C ALA A 94 9.47 -10.36 3.29
N VAL A 95 10.27 -9.29 3.33
CA VAL A 95 10.09 -8.19 4.30
C VAL A 95 8.74 -7.51 4.06
N ALA A 96 8.39 -7.19 2.82
CA ALA A 96 7.10 -6.59 2.49
C ALA A 96 5.93 -7.49 2.89
N GLN A 97 6.02 -8.80 2.63
CA GLN A 97 5.01 -9.76 3.06
C GLN A 97 4.88 -9.83 4.59
N ASN A 98 6.00 -9.88 5.33
CA ASN A 98 5.97 -9.86 6.80
C ASN A 98 5.27 -8.60 7.33
N LEU A 99 5.54 -7.44 6.72
CA LEU A 99 4.87 -6.19 7.09
C LEU A 99 3.36 -6.25 6.81
N MET A 100 2.94 -6.76 5.65
CA MET A 100 1.53 -6.87 5.28
C MET A 100 0.76 -7.95 6.08
N HIS A 101 1.43 -8.83 6.82
CA HIS A 101 0.78 -9.73 7.78
C HIS A 101 0.31 -9.01 9.05
N ASP A 102 0.83 -7.83 9.36
CA ASP A 102 0.33 -7.01 10.46
C ASP A 102 -0.93 -6.26 10.01
N LEU A 103 -2.04 -6.43 10.74
CA LEU A 103 -3.33 -5.84 10.40
C LEU A 103 -3.32 -4.30 10.38
N ARG A 104 -2.35 -3.67 11.02
CA ARG A 104 -2.17 -2.21 11.02
C ARG A 104 -1.60 -1.68 9.70
N ILE A 105 -1.12 -2.56 8.82
CA ILE A 105 -0.46 -2.20 7.58
C ILE A 105 -1.35 -2.61 6.40
N GLU A 106 -1.75 -1.64 5.58
CA GLU A 106 -2.52 -1.86 4.36
C GLU A 106 -1.62 -2.31 3.20
N SER A 107 -0.47 -1.63 3.06
CA SER A 107 0.51 -1.99 2.05
C SER A 107 1.92 -1.58 2.49
N ALA A 108 2.92 -2.31 2.00
CA ALA A 108 4.32 -2.01 2.23
C ALA A 108 5.13 -2.21 0.95
N VAL A 109 5.97 -1.24 0.61
CA VAL A 109 6.91 -1.32 -0.49
C VAL A 109 8.32 -1.18 0.05
N VAL A 110 9.16 -2.18 -0.20
CA VAL A 110 10.52 -2.25 0.32
C VAL A 110 11.51 -2.17 -0.83
N ARG A 111 12.40 -1.19 -0.80
CA ARG A 111 13.41 -0.95 -1.83
C ARG A 111 14.81 -0.86 -1.23
N ARG A 112 15.79 -1.48 -1.91
CA ARG A 112 17.19 -1.31 -1.56
C ARG A 112 17.70 0.01 -2.12
N ARG A 113 18.36 0.81 -1.29
CA ARG A 113 19.10 2.02 -1.68
C ARG A 113 20.59 1.79 -1.41
N LEU A 114 21.34 1.53 -2.46
CA LEU A 114 22.77 1.30 -2.36
C LEU A 114 23.51 2.56 -1.85
N PRO A 115 24.58 2.40 -1.06
CA PRO A 115 25.23 1.13 -0.74
C PRO A 115 24.68 0.41 0.50
N ASP A 116 24.04 1.11 1.45
CA ASP A 116 23.87 0.67 2.84
C ASP A 116 22.46 0.89 3.41
N ARG A 117 21.45 1.20 2.56
CA ARG A 117 20.13 1.63 3.02
C ARG A 117 19.01 0.72 2.52
N LEU A 118 17.99 0.62 3.37
CA LEU A 118 16.69 0.06 3.01
C LEU A 118 15.63 1.16 3.16
N GLU A 119 14.89 1.41 2.10
CA GLU A 119 13.75 2.33 2.07
C GLU A 119 12.46 1.51 2.17
N ILE A 120 11.62 1.86 3.12
CA ILE A 120 10.35 1.20 3.38
C ILE A 120 9.25 2.26 3.34
N GLU A 121 8.38 2.16 2.35
CA GLU A 121 7.16 2.97 2.26
C GLU A 121 6.01 2.13 2.80
N VAL A 122 5.34 2.60 3.84
CA VAL A 122 4.22 1.90 4.50
C VAL A 122 2.97 2.73 4.37
N VAL A 123 1.86 2.10 4.07
CA VAL A 123 0.53 2.68 4.21
C VAL A 123 -0.16 2.01 5.39
N GLU A 124 -0.42 2.78 6.43
CA GLU A 124 -1.14 2.29 7.61
C GLU A 124 -2.64 2.21 7.35
N ARG A 125 -3.27 1.14 7.83
CA ARG A 125 -4.74 1.03 7.81
C ARG A 125 -5.35 2.03 8.78
N LYS A 126 -6.35 2.74 8.29
CA LYS A 126 -7.12 3.68 9.10
C LYS A 126 -8.54 3.19 9.20
N PRO A 127 -9.14 3.18 10.39
CA PRO A 127 -10.55 2.87 10.53
C PRO A 127 -11.39 3.97 9.86
N VAL A 128 -12.44 3.55 9.18
CA VAL A 128 -13.38 4.43 8.46
C VAL A 128 -14.74 4.42 9.12
N ALA A 129 -15.14 3.27 9.67
CA ALA A 129 -16.41 3.13 10.39
C ALA A 129 -16.28 2.04 11.46
N THR A 130 -17.13 2.15 12.47
CA THR A 130 -17.37 1.08 13.48
C THR A 130 -18.70 0.42 13.20
N VAL A 131 -18.82 -0.88 13.45
CA VAL A 131 -20.07 -1.64 13.33
C VAL A 131 -20.28 -2.50 14.57
N ALA A 132 -21.53 -2.69 14.98
CA ALA A 132 -21.87 -3.59 16.08
C ALA A 132 -21.76 -5.07 15.64
N CYS A 133 -21.29 -5.93 16.54
CA CYS A 133 -21.23 -7.37 16.36
C CYS A 133 -21.78 -8.09 17.61
N ASP A 134 -21.91 -9.41 17.55
CA ASP A 134 -22.44 -10.27 18.62
C ASP A 134 -21.62 -10.23 19.93
N TYR A 135 -20.39 -9.74 19.92
CA TYR A 135 -19.54 -9.64 21.11
C TYR A 135 -19.04 -8.21 21.42
N GLY A 136 -19.52 -7.19 20.69
CA GLY A 136 -19.15 -5.79 20.89
C GLY A 136 -19.15 -4.97 19.61
N TYR A 137 -18.04 -4.35 19.30
CA TYR A 137 -17.86 -3.44 18.16
C TYR A 137 -16.60 -3.75 17.39
N LEU A 138 -16.65 -3.55 16.08
CA LEU A 138 -15.55 -3.78 15.14
C LEU A 138 -15.26 -2.51 14.35
N ASP A 139 -13.99 -2.13 14.28
CA ASP A 139 -13.54 -1.08 13.37
C ASP A 139 -13.19 -1.68 12.01
N LEU A 140 -13.75 -1.08 10.99
CA LEU A 140 -13.56 -1.45 9.60
C LEU A 140 -12.69 -0.41 8.89
N ASP A 141 -11.74 -0.90 8.12
CA ASP A 141 -10.99 -0.05 7.20
C ASP A 141 -11.79 0.23 5.92
N ARG A 142 -11.16 0.97 4.98
CA ARG A 142 -11.79 1.31 3.69
C ARG A 142 -12.14 0.12 2.81
N SER A 143 -11.48 -1.03 3.00
CA SER A 143 -11.76 -2.26 2.27
C SER A 143 -12.86 -3.11 2.91
N GLY A 144 -13.27 -2.76 4.15
CA GLY A 144 -14.19 -3.56 4.96
C GLY A 144 -13.49 -4.63 5.78
N THR A 145 -12.15 -4.56 5.92
CA THR A 145 -11.38 -5.46 6.76
C THR A 145 -11.52 -5.03 8.22
N VAL A 146 -11.74 -5.99 9.11
CA VAL A 146 -11.79 -5.78 10.57
C VAL A 146 -10.37 -5.56 11.09
N ILE A 147 -10.08 -4.34 11.56
CA ILE A 147 -8.75 -3.96 12.04
C ILE A 147 -8.65 -3.83 13.56
N ALA A 148 -9.78 -3.66 14.24
CA ALA A 148 -9.86 -3.62 15.70
C ALA A 148 -11.20 -4.17 16.20
N ALA A 149 -11.23 -4.62 17.46
CA ALA A 149 -12.43 -5.13 18.12
C ALA A 149 -12.48 -4.65 19.57
N TYR A 150 -13.67 -4.22 20.03
CA TYR A 150 -13.90 -3.66 21.35
C TYR A 150 -15.15 -4.26 22.00
N ARG A 151 -15.16 -4.42 23.32
CA ARG A 151 -16.35 -4.85 24.05
C ARG A 151 -17.33 -3.72 24.31
N ALA A 152 -16.84 -2.50 24.42
CA ALA A 152 -17.63 -1.31 24.65
C ALA A 152 -17.07 -0.17 23.81
N LEU A 153 -17.94 0.73 23.35
CA LEU A 153 -17.56 1.96 22.68
C LEU A 153 -17.10 2.98 23.73
N ASP A 154 -15.82 3.30 23.69
CA ASP A 154 -15.34 4.58 24.18
C ASP A 154 -15.49 5.61 23.04
N SER A 155 -15.22 6.88 23.28
CA SER A 155 -15.31 7.96 22.28
C SER A 155 -14.55 7.59 21.00
N VAL A 156 -15.26 7.23 19.92
CA VAL A 156 -14.68 6.87 18.63
C VAL A 156 -14.88 8.05 17.66
N PRO A 157 -13.82 8.60 17.08
CA PRO A 157 -13.92 9.76 16.17
C PRO A 157 -14.34 9.38 14.73
N ILE A 158 -14.93 8.21 14.55
CA ILE A 158 -15.37 7.67 13.25
C ILE A 158 -16.85 7.29 13.30
N PRO A 159 -17.57 7.30 12.17
CA PRO A 159 -18.98 6.98 12.11
C PRO A 159 -19.32 5.56 12.59
N LEU A 160 -20.38 5.43 13.38
CA LEU A 160 -20.95 4.15 13.76
C LEU A 160 -21.99 3.71 12.72
N ILE A 161 -21.86 2.53 12.16
CA ILE A 161 -22.90 1.92 11.31
C ILE A 161 -23.87 1.19 12.25
N THR A 162 -25.14 1.63 12.21
CA THR A 162 -26.21 1.09 13.08
C THR A 162 -27.36 0.50 12.27
N GLY A 163 -28.31 -0.11 12.97
CA GLY A 163 -29.49 -0.73 12.35
C GLY A 163 -29.27 -2.16 11.90
N MET A 164 -28.05 -2.67 12.06
CA MET A 164 -27.72 -4.08 11.87
C MET A 164 -26.58 -4.51 12.78
N GLU A 165 -26.41 -5.80 12.94
CA GLU A 165 -25.25 -6.42 13.59
C GLU A 165 -24.59 -7.39 12.63
N VAL A 166 -23.27 -7.33 12.53
CA VAL A 166 -22.48 -8.33 11.79
C VAL A 166 -22.18 -9.52 12.72
N LYS A 167 -22.27 -10.73 12.19
CA LYS A 167 -22.06 -11.96 12.98
C LYS A 167 -20.90 -12.76 12.42
N GLY A 168 -20.16 -13.39 13.33
CA GLY A 168 -19.09 -14.32 12.96
C GLY A 168 -17.89 -13.67 12.26
N LEU A 169 -17.66 -12.38 12.46
CA LEU A 169 -16.47 -11.66 11.99
C LEU A 169 -15.44 -11.50 13.10
N TYR A 170 -14.20 -11.71 12.76
CA TYR A 170 -13.03 -11.58 13.63
C TYR A 170 -11.99 -10.66 13.03
N LEU A 171 -10.96 -10.33 13.81
CA LEU A 171 -9.83 -9.53 13.35
C LEU A 171 -9.18 -10.12 12.07
N GLY A 172 -9.08 -9.31 11.03
CA GLY A 172 -8.54 -9.69 9.73
C GLY A 172 -9.56 -10.19 8.72
N ASP A 173 -10.81 -10.47 9.15
CA ASP A 173 -11.88 -10.85 8.23
C ASP A 173 -12.42 -9.64 7.47
N GLU A 174 -13.00 -9.90 6.30
CA GLU A 174 -13.70 -8.88 5.51
C GLU A 174 -15.21 -8.99 5.70
N VAL A 175 -15.86 -7.83 5.84
CA VAL A 175 -17.32 -7.73 5.85
C VAL A 175 -17.88 -8.24 4.52
N THR A 176 -18.92 -9.09 4.61
CA THR A 176 -19.60 -9.67 3.44
C THR A 176 -20.92 -8.98 3.12
N ASP A 177 -21.51 -8.25 4.06
CA ASP A 177 -22.78 -7.54 3.86
C ASP A 177 -22.67 -6.42 2.84
N GLU A 178 -23.51 -6.47 1.80
CA GLU A 178 -23.46 -5.53 0.68
C GLU A 178 -23.90 -4.10 1.07
N ASN A 179 -24.75 -3.93 2.07
CA ASN A 179 -25.17 -2.59 2.52
C ASN A 179 -24.05 -1.94 3.31
N VAL A 180 -23.34 -2.70 4.16
CA VAL A 180 -22.16 -2.19 4.86
C VAL A 180 -21.07 -1.81 3.86
N LYS A 181 -20.80 -2.62 2.84
CA LYS A 181 -19.84 -2.29 1.79
C LYS A 181 -20.20 -1.00 1.05
N LYS A 182 -21.48 -0.80 0.72
CA LYS A 182 -21.96 0.44 0.09
C LYS A 182 -21.79 1.64 1.00
N VAL A 183 -22.06 1.51 2.30
CA VAL A 183 -21.83 2.58 3.27
C VAL A 183 -20.35 2.88 3.41
N LEU A 184 -19.49 1.86 3.50
CA LEU A 184 -18.04 2.07 3.51
C LEU A 184 -17.55 2.77 2.24
N TYR A 185 -18.08 2.38 1.08
CA TYR A 185 -17.78 3.07 -0.18
C TYR A 185 -18.17 4.55 -0.11
N PHE A 186 -19.39 4.85 0.36
CA PHE A 186 -19.87 6.22 0.57
C PHE A 186 -18.95 7.01 1.53
N LEU A 187 -18.61 6.46 2.69
CA LEU A 187 -17.75 7.12 3.67
C LEU A 187 -16.33 7.34 3.15
N ASN A 188 -15.82 6.45 2.31
CA ASN A 188 -14.50 6.57 1.68
C ASN A 188 -14.39 7.72 0.67
N GLN A 189 -15.50 8.17 0.10
CA GLN A 189 -15.53 9.34 -0.80
C GLN A 189 -15.53 10.67 -0.03
N ILE A 190 -15.77 10.62 1.28
CA ILE A 190 -15.82 11.81 2.16
C ILE A 190 -14.41 12.08 2.71
N ASP A 191 -13.98 13.33 2.66
CA ASP A 191 -12.68 13.70 3.23
C ASP A 191 -12.68 13.60 4.76
N ALA A 192 -11.49 13.46 5.35
CA ALA A 192 -11.32 13.21 6.77
C ALA A 192 -11.95 14.31 7.66
N GLU A 193 -11.97 15.58 7.21
CA GLU A 193 -12.56 16.66 7.99
C GLU A 193 -14.07 16.53 8.08
N ALA A 194 -14.73 16.20 6.97
CA ALA A 194 -16.17 16.00 6.92
C ALA A 194 -16.56 14.66 7.58
N LEU A 195 -15.76 13.60 7.39
CA LEU A 195 -15.99 12.30 7.98
C LEU A 195 -16.07 12.38 9.52
N ASN A 196 -15.14 13.10 10.15
CA ASN A 196 -15.12 13.32 11.60
C ASN A 196 -16.35 14.09 12.14
N GLN A 197 -17.21 14.61 11.28
CA GLN A 197 -18.45 15.29 11.66
C GLN A 197 -19.68 14.40 11.53
N ILE A 198 -19.53 13.20 11.00
CA ILE A 198 -20.59 12.21 10.91
C ILE A 198 -20.44 11.26 12.11
N SER A 199 -21.49 11.17 12.92
CA SER A 199 -21.50 10.31 14.11
C SER A 199 -22.03 8.90 13.83
N GLU A 200 -23.02 8.80 12.92
CA GLU A 200 -23.75 7.55 12.70
C GLU A 200 -24.27 7.46 11.27
N VAL A 201 -24.34 6.24 10.74
CA VAL A 201 -25.07 5.90 9.52
C VAL A 201 -25.98 4.71 9.82
N ASN A 202 -27.29 4.95 9.86
CA ASN A 202 -28.31 3.94 10.15
C ASN A 202 -28.79 3.27 8.87
N ILE A 203 -28.61 1.95 8.80
CA ILE A 203 -28.97 1.10 7.65
C ILE A 203 -30.07 0.07 7.98
N ALA A 204 -30.85 0.30 9.04
CA ALA A 204 -31.97 -0.60 9.39
C ALA A 204 -32.95 -0.77 8.21
N ASN A 205 -33.10 0.27 7.40
CA ASN A 205 -33.87 0.21 6.15
C ASN A 205 -32.97 0.64 4.98
N PRO A 206 -32.50 -0.30 4.13
CA PRO A 206 -31.64 0.02 3.00
C PRO A 206 -32.27 0.94 1.93
N GLU A 207 -33.60 1.05 1.92
CA GLU A 207 -34.35 1.96 1.04
C GLU A 207 -34.45 3.40 1.61
N ALA A 208 -34.11 3.58 2.90
CA ALA A 208 -34.26 4.83 3.62
C ALA A 208 -33.11 5.02 4.64
N VAL A 209 -31.88 4.99 4.16
CA VAL A 209 -30.67 5.17 4.96
C VAL A 209 -30.56 6.61 5.45
N VAL A 210 -30.20 6.77 6.73
CA VAL A 210 -30.04 8.10 7.36
C VAL A 210 -28.67 8.15 8.02
N ALA A 211 -27.89 9.20 7.69
CA ALA A 211 -26.70 9.56 8.44
C ALA A 211 -27.01 10.68 9.44
N TYR A 212 -26.24 10.78 10.51
CA TYR A 212 -26.35 11.82 11.53
C TYR A 212 -25.03 12.55 11.65
N ALA A 213 -25.11 13.87 11.62
CA ALA A 213 -23.97 14.72 11.97
C ALA A 213 -23.79 14.79 13.49
N ASN A 214 -22.60 15.12 13.98
CA ASN A 214 -22.30 15.31 15.42
C ASN A 214 -23.22 16.37 16.08
N SER A 215 -23.78 17.28 15.30
CA SER A 215 -24.80 18.26 15.72
C SER A 215 -26.23 17.70 15.84
N SER A 216 -26.38 16.37 15.72
CA SER A 216 -27.67 15.66 15.68
C SER A 216 -28.59 16.05 14.51
N VAL A 217 -28.03 16.65 13.45
CA VAL A 217 -28.75 16.95 12.21
C VAL A 217 -28.84 15.67 11.38
N GLN A 218 -30.05 15.35 10.93
CA GLN A 218 -30.28 14.18 10.08
C GLN A 218 -29.90 14.49 8.62
N ILE A 219 -29.21 13.55 7.99
CA ILE A 219 -28.86 13.54 6.59
C ILE A 219 -29.52 12.33 5.96
N ARG A 220 -30.65 12.54 5.30
CA ARG A 220 -31.43 11.47 4.67
C ARG A 220 -30.81 11.11 3.33
N LEU A 221 -30.15 9.97 3.28
CA LEU A 221 -29.51 9.47 2.04
C LEU A 221 -30.51 8.72 1.15
N GLY A 222 -31.60 8.17 1.74
CA GLY A 222 -32.52 7.29 1.02
C GLY A 222 -31.85 6.00 0.61
N LYS A 223 -32.03 5.56 -0.63
CA LYS A 223 -31.40 4.35 -1.17
C LYS A 223 -29.87 4.50 -1.26
N LEU A 224 -29.16 3.37 -1.16
CA LEU A 224 -27.72 3.31 -1.37
C LEU A 224 -27.37 3.26 -2.86
N ASP A 225 -27.77 4.33 -3.57
CA ASP A 225 -27.47 4.62 -4.98
C ASP A 225 -26.83 6.01 -5.10
N ARG A 226 -26.27 6.35 -6.26
CA ARG A 226 -25.61 7.65 -6.52
C ARG A 226 -24.65 8.07 -5.40
N LEU A 227 -23.90 7.10 -4.84
CA LEU A 227 -23.12 7.29 -3.63
C LEU A 227 -22.04 8.36 -3.77
N ASP A 228 -21.43 8.49 -4.95
CA ASP A 228 -20.42 9.52 -5.23
C ASP A 228 -21.01 10.92 -5.09
N GLU A 229 -22.17 11.17 -5.70
CA GLU A 229 -22.86 12.46 -5.63
C GLU A 229 -23.31 12.77 -4.21
N LYS A 230 -23.93 11.79 -3.53
CA LYS A 230 -24.39 11.94 -2.14
C LYS A 230 -23.22 12.18 -1.17
N ALA A 231 -22.04 11.58 -1.42
CA ALA A 231 -20.87 11.81 -0.60
C ALA A 231 -20.37 13.26 -0.72
N VAL A 232 -20.28 13.79 -1.93
CA VAL A 232 -19.91 15.20 -2.16
C VAL A 232 -20.89 16.13 -1.47
N LEU A 233 -22.20 15.92 -1.70
CA LEU A 233 -23.25 16.74 -1.07
C LEU A 233 -23.20 16.66 0.47
N THR A 234 -22.96 15.48 1.02
CA THR A 234 -22.81 15.28 2.46
C THR A 234 -21.59 16.01 3.00
N ALA A 235 -20.43 15.88 2.34
CA ALA A 235 -19.21 16.56 2.76
C ALA A 235 -19.37 18.09 2.78
N ASP A 236 -19.93 18.65 1.74
CA ASP A 236 -20.19 20.10 1.64
C ASP A 236 -21.20 20.56 2.70
N PHE A 237 -22.25 19.77 2.91
CA PHE A 237 -23.29 20.06 3.90
C PHE A 237 -22.72 20.08 5.33
N VAL A 238 -22.00 19.04 5.76
CA VAL A 238 -21.48 18.96 7.13
C VAL A 238 -20.42 20.03 7.40
N LYS A 239 -19.63 20.43 6.40
CA LYS A 239 -18.72 21.56 6.51
C LYS A 239 -19.48 22.88 6.68
N SER A 240 -20.59 23.05 5.96
CA SER A 240 -21.42 24.25 6.06
C SER A 240 -22.14 24.39 7.41
N LEU A 241 -22.42 23.27 8.10
CA LEU A 241 -23.04 23.29 9.43
C LEU A 241 -22.24 24.07 10.45
N LYS A 242 -20.89 24.06 10.37
CA LYS A 242 -20.02 24.83 11.27
C LYS A 242 -20.21 26.34 11.17
N THR A 243 -20.61 26.84 9.99
CA THR A 243 -20.76 28.28 9.73
C THR A 243 -22.23 28.73 9.66
N SER A 244 -23.14 27.75 9.66
CA SER A 244 -24.58 28.06 9.56
C SER A 244 -25.09 28.76 10.82
N ARG A 245 -25.85 29.86 10.61
CA ARG A 245 -26.56 30.57 11.68
C ARG A 245 -27.98 30.02 11.91
N HIS A 246 -28.45 29.14 11.06
CA HIS A 246 -29.80 28.58 11.13
C HIS A 246 -29.77 27.21 11.76
N ALA A 247 -30.71 26.94 12.65
CA ALA A 247 -30.94 25.63 13.20
C ALA A 247 -31.58 24.74 12.12
N ILE A 248 -30.84 23.76 11.61
CA ILE A 248 -31.29 22.81 10.60
C ILE A 248 -31.84 21.57 11.31
N ASP A 249 -33.00 21.09 10.85
CA ASP A 249 -33.63 19.86 11.33
C ASP A 249 -33.07 18.65 10.58
N TYR A 250 -33.21 18.67 9.25
CA TYR A 250 -32.61 17.65 8.38
C TYR A 250 -32.31 18.19 6.99
N VAL A 251 -31.46 17.47 6.27
CA VAL A 251 -31.29 17.58 4.82
C VAL A 251 -31.68 16.24 4.17
N ASP A 252 -32.29 16.31 3.00
CA ASP A 252 -32.73 15.13 2.25
C ASP A 252 -32.07 15.10 0.88
N PHE A 253 -31.24 14.08 0.66
CA PHE A 253 -30.51 13.78 -0.57
C PHE A 253 -31.12 12.60 -1.34
N SER A 254 -32.27 12.09 -0.92
CA SER A 254 -32.97 11.01 -1.63
C SER A 254 -33.55 11.46 -2.98
N TYR A 255 -33.76 12.78 -3.15
CA TYR A 255 -34.23 13.40 -4.38
C TYR A 255 -33.06 13.91 -5.25
N GLU A 256 -33.35 14.23 -6.52
CA GLU A 256 -32.35 14.85 -7.41
C GLU A 256 -31.94 16.25 -6.93
N ALA A 257 -32.87 17.02 -6.38
CA ALA A 257 -32.58 18.30 -5.76
C ALA A 257 -32.58 18.18 -4.25
N PRO A 258 -31.46 18.55 -3.56
CA PRO A 258 -31.39 18.54 -2.10
C PRO A 258 -32.44 19.40 -1.45
N PHE A 259 -33.09 18.89 -0.41
CA PHE A 259 -34.06 19.65 0.38
C PHE A 259 -33.54 19.82 1.81
N ILE A 260 -33.53 21.07 2.29
CA ILE A 260 -33.13 21.42 3.67
C ILE A 260 -34.34 21.88 4.44
N LYS A 261 -34.63 21.23 5.57
CA LYS A 261 -35.66 21.68 6.53
C LYS A 261 -35.00 22.39 7.70
N LEU A 262 -35.44 23.59 7.96
CA LEU A 262 -35.04 24.32 9.16
C LEU A 262 -35.89 23.87 10.35
N LYS A 263 -35.32 23.91 11.56
CA LYS A 263 -36.10 23.72 12.79
C LYS A 263 -37.12 24.83 12.92
N ASP A 264 -38.35 24.48 13.25
CA ASP A 264 -39.37 25.46 13.53
C ASP A 264 -38.94 26.35 14.71
N PHE A 265 -38.92 27.65 14.50
CA PHE A 265 -38.58 28.60 15.57
C PHE A 265 -39.70 28.56 16.62
N ASN A 266 -39.43 28.01 17.82
CA ASN A 266 -40.34 28.04 18.94
C ASN A 266 -39.91 29.15 19.92
N PRO A 267 -40.58 30.33 19.91
CA PRO A 267 -40.21 31.51 20.73
C PRO A 267 -40.39 31.24 22.24
N ASP A 268 -41.05 30.18 22.65
CA ASP A 268 -41.33 29.87 24.06
C ASP A 268 -40.19 29.19 24.81
N LEU A 269 -39.23 28.57 24.08
CA LEU A 269 -38.06 27.93 24.67
C LEU A 269 -36.96 28.93 25.03
N GLU A 270 -36.85 30.07 24.35
CA GLU A 270 -35.81 31.07 24.62
C GLU A 270 -36.09 31.87 25.92
N LYS A 271 -37.38 31.88 26.39
CA LYS A 271 -37.74 32.49 27.67
C LYS A 271 -37.39 31.65 28.90
N ALA A 272 -37.11 30.36 28.71
CA ALA A 272 -36.74 29.46 29.80
C ALA A 272 -35.28 29.55 30.20
N ASP A 273 -34.37 29.75 29.23
CA ASP A 273 -32.92 29.85 29.48
C ASP A 273 -32.42 31.22 29.90
N GLY A 274 -33.24 32.25 29.80
CA GLY A 274 -32.93 33.61 30.20
C GLY A 274 -33.22 33.95 31.67
N LYS A 275 -33.59 32.96 32.51
CA LYS A 275 -33.85 33.15 33.96
C LYS A 275 -33.00 32.19 34.77
N SER A 276 -31.71 32.44 34.86
CA SER A 276 -30.85 31.94 35.94
C SER A 276 -29.78 32.98 36.26
#